data_cd4bc09ba78ade84e70413c818e40890
#
_entry.id   cd4bc09ba78ade84e70413c818e40890
#
_cell.length_a   1.000
_cell.length_b   1.000
_cell.length_c   1.000
_cell.angle_alpha   90.00
_cell.angle_beta   90.00
_cell.angle_gamma   90.00
#
_symmetry.space_group_name_H-M   'P 1'
#
loop_
_entity.id
_entity.type
_entity.pdbx_description
1 polymer ?
#
loop_
_entity_poly.entity_id
_entity_poly.type
_entity_poly.pdbx_seq_one_letter_code
_entity_poly.pdbx_strand_id
1 'polypeptide(L)'
;MSSPIRATPGHRAFRTAVVPAAGLGTRFLPATKTVPKELLPVVDTPAIEYIAAEAAQAGADRLVLVVSPGKESVAAHFDPSPDLEAELRGRDKEELLAKVRRAPLLIRAEVALQHKPLGLGHAVGCAEPLLTESDEAVAVLLPDDFVLPTGVLAKMAAVRQRYGGSVLCAFQVPLEQISAYGVFDVDEVHDLDDADVKRLRGMVEKPSPDQAPSTLAAAGRYLLDRAVFDALHRIAPGAGAELQLTDAVALLIDEGHPVHVVVHRGQRHDLGNPAGFLKASVGFALEDPDIGPDLRNWLRDRLEQESA
;
A
#
# COMPACT_ATOMS: atom_id res chain seq x y z
N MET A 1 9.91 24.68 -17.34
CA MET A 1 10.19 23.49 -18.16
C MET A 1 11.32 22.74 -17.49
N SER A 2 11.00 21.83 -16.57
CA SER A 2 12.00 21.03 -15.86
C SER A 2 12.17 19.73 -16.62
N SER A 3 13.40 19.47 -17.08
CA SER A 3 13.79 18.25 -17.79
C SER A 3 13.56 17.01 -16.91
N PRO A 4 13.06 15.89 -17.45
CA PRO A 4 12.94 14.66 -16.70
C PRO A 4 14.35 14.14 -16.38
N ILE A 5 14.60 13.85 -15.11
CA ILE A 5 15.81 13.19 -14.63
C ILE A 5 15.85 11.81 -15.30
N ARG A 6 16.74 11.62 -16.25
CA ARG A 6 17.03 10.30 -16.81
C ARG A 6 17.68 9.45 -15.71
N ALA A 7 16.96 8.43 -15.24
CA ALA A 7 17.54 7.41 -14.40
C ALA A 7 18.72 6.74 -15.12
N THR A 8 19.84 6.70 -14.45
CA THR A 8 21.03 5.95 -14.92
C THR A 8 20.67 4.46 -14.93
N PRO A 9 20.98 3.68 -15.99
CA PRO A 9 20.73 2.25 -15.98
C PRO A 9 21.74 1.58 -15.02
N GLY A 10 21.28 1.11 -13.85
CA GLY A 10 22.20 0.39 -12.97
C GLY A 10 21.62 -0.12 -11.64
N HIS A 11 20.84 0.62 -10.93
CA HIS A 11 20.31 0.13 -9.63
C HIS A 11 18.84 0.55 -9.45
N ARG A 12 17.93 -0.42 -9.60
CA ARG A 12 16.55 -0.24 -9.16
C ARG A 12 16.54 -0.18 -7.63
N ALA A 13 15.83 0.77 -7.05
CA ALA A 13 15.72 0.89 -5.59
C ALA A 13 15.06 -0.33 -4.95
N PHE A 14 14.20 -1.00 -5.68
CA PHE A 14 13.54 -2.27 -5.34
C PHE A 14 12.98 -2.92 -6.61
N ARG A 15 12.62 -4.19 -6.49
CA ARG A 15 12.06 -5.00 -7.58
C ARG A 15 10.78 -5.70 -7.18
N THR A 16 10.69 -6.10 -5.91
CA THR A 16 9.58 -6.87 -5.38
C THR A 16 8.70 -6.01 -4.47
N ALA A 17 7.39 -6.02 -4.75
CA ALA A 17 6.38 -5.47 -3.87
C ALA A 17 5.72 -6.61 -3.08
N VAL A 18 5.51 -6.42 -1.79
CA VAL A 18 4.84 -7.34 -0.87
C VAL A 18 3.52 -6.71 -0.43
N VAL A 19 2.42 -7.42 -0.63
CA VAL A 19 1.09 -6.94 -0.23
C VAL A 19 0.48 -7.89 0.80
N PRO A 20 0.41 -7.48 2.07
CA PRO A 20 -0.27 -8.24 3.13
C PRO A 20 -1.78 -8.25 2.92
N ALA A 21 -2.32 -9.37 2.46
CA ALA A 21 -3.73 -9.57 2.10
C ALA A 21 -4.39 -10.73 2.85
N ALA A 22 -3.80 -11.19 3.97
CA ALA A 22 -4.27 -12.35 4.73
C ALA A 22 -5.45 -12.04 5.69
N GLY A 23 -5.77 -10.76 5.90
CA GLY A 23 -6.82 -10.33 6.82
C GLY A 23 -8.22 -10.83 6.42
N LEU A 24 -9.05 -11.18 7.42
CA LEU A 24 -10.39 -11.76 7.19
C LEU A 24 -11.44 -10.78 6.65
N GLY A 25 -11.18 -9.47 6.71
CA GLY A 25 -12.13 -8.46 6.23
C GLY A 25 -13.45 -8.41 7.00
N THR A 26 -13.44 -8.72 8.30
CA THR A 26 -14.65 -8.86 9.14
C THR A 26 -15.56 -7.65 9.15
N ARG A 27 -15.01 -6.44 8.94
CA ARG A 27 -15.79 -5.20 8.87
C ARG A 27 -16.72 -5.14 7.65
N PHE A 28 -16.49 -5.98 6.64
CA PHE A 28 -17.29 -6.06 5.41
C PHE A 28 -18.22 -7.29 5.35
N LEU A 29 -18.37 -8.01 6.46
CA LEU A 29 -19.35 -9.09 6.51
C LEU A 29 -20.76 -8.51 6.29
N PRO A 30 -21.63 -9.22 5.53
CA PRO A 30 -21.45 -10.59 5.03
C PRO A 30 -20.72 -10.73 3.69
N ALA A 31 -20.39 -9.63 2.96
CA ALA A 31 -19.79 -9.70 1.62
C ALA A 31 -18.47 -10.49 1.62
N THR A 32 -17.62 -10.25 2.62
CA THR A 32 -16.31 -10.91 2.73
C THR A 32 -16.36 -12.35 3.25
N LYS A 33 -17.55 -12.91 3.43
CA LYS A 33 -17.71 -14.35 3.66
C LYS A 33 -17.21 -15.19 2.47
N THR A 34 -17.36 -14.65 1.25
CA THR A 34 -17.04 -15.36 0.01
C THR A 34 -16.10 -14.60 -0.90
N VAL A 35 -16.03 -13.26 -0.77
CA VAL A 35 -15.17 -12.42 -1.60
C VAL A 35 -14.09 -11.78 -0.73
N PRO A 36 -12.80 -12.00 -0.99
CA PRO A 36 -11.73 -11.27 -0.32
C PRO A 36 -11.94 -9.75 -0.42
N LYS A 37 -11.71 -9.02 0.69
CA LYS A 37 -11.90 -7.55 0.69
C LYS A 37 -11.07 -6.83 -0.37
N GLU A 38 -9.93 -7.40 -0.72
CA GLU A 38 -8.99 -6.89 -1.70
C GLU A 38 -9.54 -6.95 -3.14
N LEU A 39 -10.54 -7.81 -3.38
CA LEU A 39 -11.27 -7.94 -4.65
C LEU A 39 -12.56 -7.11 -4.72
N LEU A 40 -12.93 -6.42 -3.66
CA LEU A 40 -14.04 -5.49 -3.72
C LEU A 40 -13.71 -4.34 -4.68
N PRO A 41 -14.61 -4.01 -5.63
CA PRO A 41 -14.31 -3.04 -6.67
C PRO A 41 -14.47 -1.59 -6.17
N VAL A 42 -13.48 -0.77 -6.42
CA VAL A 42 -13.59 0.68 -6.39
C VAL A 42 -13.99 1.10 -7.81
N VAL A 43 -15.24 1.53 -7.96
CA VAL A 43 -15.93 1.69 -9.27
C VAL A 43 -16.04 0.32 -9.97
N ASP A 44 -15.19 0.00 -10.91
CA ASP A 44 -15.18 -1.26 -11.69
C ASP A 44 -13.90 -2.08 -11.54
N THR A 45 -12.96 -1.60 -10.74
CA THR A 45 -11.61 -2.17 -10.63
C THR A 45 -11.35 -2.65 -9.21
N PRO A 46 -10.93 -3.92 -9.00
CA PRO A 46 -10.57 -4.42 -7.68
C PRO A 46 -9.50 -3.57 -6.99
N ALA A 47 -9.67 -3.34 -5.67
CA ALA A 47 -8.76 -2.51 -4.88
C ALA A 47 -7.30 -2.95 -5.01
N ILE A 48 -7.04 -4.27 -5.06
CA ILE A 48 -5.69 -4.83 -5.20
C ILE A 48 -4.99 -4.42 -6.50
N GLU A 49 -5.74 -4.17 -7.59
CA GLU A 49 -5.17 -3.78 -8.87
C GLU A 49 -4.60 -2.36 -8.83
N TYR A 50 -5.24 -1.43 -8.11
CA TYR A 50 -4.68 -0.07 -7.90
C TYR A 50 -3.35 -0.13 -7.15
N ILE A 51 -3.24 -1.00 -6.14
CA ILE A 51 -2.00 -1.21 -5.37
C ILE A 51 -0.90 -1.79 -6.25
N ALA A 52 -1.24 -2.78 -7.07
CA ALA A 52 -0.30 -3.38 -8.01
C ALA A 52 0.16 -2.37 -9.08
N ALA A 53 -0.75 -1.52 -9.56
CA ALA A 53 -0.43 -0.46 -10.51
C ALA A 53 0.54 0.57 -9.92
N GLU A 54 0.34 1.00 -8.67
CA GLU A 54 1.26 1.88 -7.95
C GLU A 54 2.66 1.24 -7.82
N ALA A 55 2.73 -0.03 -7.43
CA ALA A 55 3.98 -0.77 -7.32
C ALA A 55 4.72 -0.87 -8.67
N ALA A 56 4.00 -1.22 -9.74
CA ALA A 56 4.56 -1.31 -11.09
C ALA A 56 5.06 0.04 -11.62
N GLN A 57 4.29 1.12 -11.41
CA GLN A 57 4.67 2.49 -11.77
C GLN A 57 5.96 2.94 -11.06
N ALA A 58 6.16 2.49 -9.82
CA ALA A 58 7.37 2.78 -9.05
C ALA A 58 8.56 1.87 -9.39
N GLY A 59 8.38 0.89 -10.29
CA GLY A 59 9.44 0.05 -10.84
C GLY A 59 9.46 -1.41 -10.37
N ALA A 60 8.45 -1.87 -9.63
CA ALA A 60 8.29 -3.28 -9.30
C ALA A 60 7.94 -4.10 -10.55
N ASP A 61 8.53 -5.28 -10.68
CA ASP A 61 8.17 -6.28 -11.69
C ASP A 61 7.64 -7.59 -11.07
N ARG A 62 7.65 -7.68 -9.72
CA ARG A 62 7.14 -8.80 -8.93
C ARG A 62 6.23 -8.33 -7.82
N LEU A 63 5.12 -9.03 -7.62
CA LEU A 63 4.13 -8.79 -6.56
C LEU A 63 3.98 -10.06 -5.73
N VAL A 64 4.40 -10.05 -4.47
CA VAL A 64 4.16 -11.13 -3.53
C VAL A 64 2.91 -10.81 -2.71
N LEU A 65 1.85 -11.56 -2.98
CA LEU A 65 0.58 -11.47 -2.25
C LEU A 65 0.65 -12.40 -1.04
N VAL A 66 0.67 -11.85 0.16
CA VAL A 66 0.64 -12.65 1.38
C VAL A 66 -0.80 -12.85 1.80
N VAL A 67 -1.32 -14.06 1.58
CA VAL A 67 -2.74 -14.41 1.80
C VAL A 67 -2.91 -15.50 2.86
N SER A 68 -4.07 -15.57 3.47
CA SER A 68 -4.46 -16.73 4.28
C SER A 68 -4.90 -17.90 3.38
N PRO A 69 -4.79 -19.15 3.84
CA PRO A 69 -5.34 -20.30 3.10
C PRO A 69 -6.80 -20.07 2.71
N GLY A 70 -7.15 -20.35 1.46
CA GLY A 70 -8.48 -20.14 0.89
C GLY A 70 -8.72 -18.74 0.26
N LYS A 71 -7.70 -17.85 0.28
CA LYS A 71 -7.77 -16.51 -0.38
C LYS A 71 -6.90 -16.43 -1.63
N GLU A 72 -6.50 -17.54 -2.21
CA GLU A 72 -5.62 -17.60 -3.39
C GLU A 72 -6.28 -16.95 -4.63
N SER A 73 -7.60 -16.78 -4.64
CA SER A 73 -8.34 -16.06 -5.67
C SER A 73 -7.89 -14.60 -5.86
N VAL A 74 -7.27 -13.99 -4.85
CA VAL A 74 -6.69 -12.65 -4.97
C VAL A 74 -5.55 -12.64 -5.99
N ALA A 75 -4.73 -13.69 -6.01
CA ALA A 75 -3.65 -13.82 -7.00
C ALA A 75 -4.19 -14.20 -8.38
N ALA A 76 -5.25 -15.00 -8.46
CA ALA A 76 -5.88 -15.37 -9.73
C ALA A 76 -6.38 -14.17 -10.55
N HIS A 77 -6.60 -13.00 -9.90
CA HIS A 77 -6.92 -11.76 -10.60
C HIS A 77 -5.79 -11.30 -11.56
N PHE A 78 -4.55 -11.71 -11.28
CA PHE A 78 -3.37 -11.40 -12.09
C PHE A 78 -3.02 -12.49 -13.10
N ASP A 79 -3.81 -13.56 -13.18
CA ASP A 79 -3.64 -14.60 -14.18
C ASP A 79 -4.40 -14.26 -15.46
N PRO A 80 -3.88 -14.64 -16.66
CA PRO A 80 -4.62 -14.54 -17.89
C PRO A 80 -5.92 -15.35 -17.84
N SER A 81 -6.96 -14.87 -18.52
CA SER A 81 -8.26 -15.57 -18.66
C SER A 81 -8.56 -15.89 -20.13
N PRO A 82 -7.91 -16.92 -20.73
CA PRO A 82 -7.96 -17.17 -22.16
C PRO A 82 -9.36 -17.36 -22.71
N ASP A 83 -10.23 -18.06 -22.00
CA ASP A 83 -11.61 -18.33 -22.44
C ASP A 83 -12.44 -17.04 -22.49
N LEU A 84 -12.37 -16.22 -21.43
CA LEU A 84 -13.05 -14.90 -21.40
C LEU A 84 -12.48 -13.96 -22.47
N GLU A 85 -11.16 -13.94 -22.64
CA GLU A 85 -10.52 -13.13 -23.67
C GLU A 85 -10.93 -13.54 -25.09
N ALA A 86 -11.06 -14.86 -25.35
CA ALA A 86 -11.52 -15.37 -26.64
C ALA A 86 -12.99 -15.00 -26.90
N GLU A 87 -13.85 -15.09 -25.88
CA GLU A 87 -15.26 -14.70 -25.97
C GLU A 87 -15.41 -13.20 -26.28
N LEU A 88 -14.69 -12.33 -25.53
CA LEU A 88 -14.72 -10.88 -25.75
C LEU A 88 -14.25 -10.49 -27.15
N ARG A 89 -13.17 -11.13 -27.62
CA ARG A 89 -12.65 -10.91 -28.97
C ARG A 89 -13.66 -11.36 -30.04
N GLY A 90 -14.31 -12.50 -29.85
CA GLY A 90 -15.36 -13.01 -30.76
C GLY A 90 -16.61 -12.12 -30.83
N ARG A 91 -16.78 -11.22 -29.84
CA ARG A 91 -17.89 -10.25 -29.78
C ARG A 91 -17.46 -8.82 -30.09
N ASP A 92 -16.27 -8.59 -30.59
CA ASP A 92 -15.68 -7.26 -30.87
C ASP A 92 -15.70 -6.30 -29.67
N LYS A 93 -15.51 -6.82 -28.42
CA LYS A 93 -15.50 -6.06 -27.16
C LYS A 93 -14.08 -5.67 -26.75
N GLU A 94 -13.37 -4.90 -27.59
CA GLU A 94 -11.96 -4.57 -27.40
C GLU A 94 -11.69 -3.79 -26.11
N GLU A 95 -12.57 -2.88 -25.71
CA GLU A 95 -12.43 -2.12 -24.45
C GLU A 95 -12.49 -3.04 -23.22
N LEU A 96 -13.42 -3.99 -23.19
CA LEU A 96 -13.54 -4.96 -22.11
C LEU A 96 -12.37 -5.94 -22.11
N LEU A 97 -11.90 -6.34 -23.30
CA LEU A 97 -10.72 -7.16 -23.45
C LEU A 97 -9.47 -6.46 -22.89
N ALA A 98 -9.31 -5.16 -23.16
CA ALA A 98 -8.24 -4.37 -22.58
C ALA A 98 -8.31 -4.31 -21.04
N LYS A 99 -9.51 -4.13 -20.47
CA LYS A 99 -9.73 -4.15 -19.01
C LYS A 99 -9.34 -5.51 -18.39
N VAL A 100 -9.76 -6.63 -19.00
CA VAL A 100 -9.46 -7.98 -18.48
C VAL A 100 -7.95 -8.28 -18.52
N ARG A 101 -7.25 -7.78 -19.52
CA ARG A 101 -5.80 -7.99 -19.70
C ARG A 101 -4.94 -7.08 -18.83
N ARG A 102 -5.49 -6.03 -18.25
CA ARG A 102 -4.72 -5.01 -17.55
C ARG A 102 -3.90 -5.60 -16.40
N ALA A 103 -4.55 -6.30 -15.46
CA ALA A 103 -3.88 -6.88 -14.30
C ALA A 103 -2.80 -7.92 -14.66
N PRO A 104 -3.04 -8.91 -15.56
CA PRO A 104 -2.02 -9.87 -15.99
C PRO A 104 -0.79 -9.24 -16.68
N LEU A 105 -0.97 -8.12 -17.37
CA LEU A 105 0.12 -7.43 -18.06
C LEU A 105 0.89 -6.45 -17.16
N LEU A 106 0.34 -6.13 -16.00
CA LEU A 106 0.84 -5.09 -15.13
C LEU A 106 2.08 -5.55 -14.35
N ILE A 107 2.00 -6.72 -13.70
CA ILE A 107 3.02 -7.22 -12.79
C ILE A 107 2.85 -8.73 -12.60
N ARG A 108 3.96 -9.45 -12.40
CA ARG A 108 3.91 -10.87 -12.08
C ARG A 108 3.56 -11.08 -10.61
N ALA A 109 2.43 -11.72 -10.32
CA ALA A 109 1.99 -12.06 -8.98
C ALA A 109 2.44 -13.45 -8.54
N GLU A 110 2.85 -13.56 -7.28
CA GLU A 110 3.21 -14.81 -6.60
C GLU A 110 2.53 -14.83 -5.22
N VAL A 111 2.28 -16.02 -4.68
CA VAL A 111 1.57 -16.19 -3.39
C VAL A 111 2.52 -16.66 -2.32
N ALA A 112 2.47 -15.97 -1.16
CA ALA A 112 3.01 -16.45 0.10
C ALA A 112 1.84 -16.73 1.07
N LEU A 113 1.91 -17.80 1.86
CA LEU A 113 0.83 -18.17 2.78
C LEU A 113 1.14 -17.71 4.21
N GLN A 114 0.24 -16.93 4.79
CA GLN A 114 0.21 -16.66 6.22
C GLN A 114 -0.81 -17.60 6.89
N HIS A 115 -0.32 -18.69 7.45
CA HIS A 115 -1.17 -19.70 8.08
C HIS A 115 -1.80 -19.26 9.40
N LYS A 116 -1.18 -18.30 10.11
CA LYS A 116 -1.65 -17.77 11.38
C LYS A 116 -1.60 -16.23 11.34
N PRO A 117 -2.64 -15.53 11.81
CA PRO A 117 -2.69 -14.07 11.79
C PRO A 117 -1.86 -13.50 12.97
N LEU A 118 -0.53 -13.55 12.85
CA LEU A 118 0.41 -13.10 13.88
C LEU A 118 0.92 -11.67 13.67
N GLY A 119 0.15 -10.83 12.98
CA GLY A 119 0.47 -9.42 12.78
C GLY A 119 1.10 -9.08 11.44
N LEU A 120 1.32 -7.78 11.21
CA LEU A 120 1.84 -7.24 9.95
C LEU A 120 3.30 -7.65 9.71
N GLY A 121 4.14 -7.60 10.75
CA GLY A 121 5.54 -8.04 10.64
C GLY A 121 5.64 -9.51 10.23
N HIS A 122 4.80 -10.38 10.82
CA HIS A 122 4.74 -11.79 10.42
C HIS A 122 4.29 -11.95 8.97
N ALA A 123 3.30 -11.17 8.52
CA ALA A 123 2.86 -11.23 7.12
C ALA A 123 3.99 -10.84 6.16
N VAL A 124 4.73 -9.78 6.46
CA VAL A 124 5.91 -9.38 5.67
C VAL A 124 6.96 -10.49 5.68
N GLY A 125 7.25 -11.10 6.84
CA GLY A 125 8.19 -12.21 6.97
C GLY A 125 7.80 -13.44 6.14
N CYS A 126 6.50 -13.73 5.93
CA CYS A 126 6.06 -14.82 5.07
C CYS A 126 6.48 -14.67 3.59
N ALA A 127 6.83 -13.47 3.15
CA ALA A 127 7.31 -13.24 1.78
C ALA A 127 8.80 -13.60 1.60
N GLU A 128 9.57 -13.67 2.67
CA GLU A 128 11.03 -13.87 2.62
C GLU A 128 11.50 -15.06 1.79
N PRO A 129 10.86 -16.27 1.88
CA PRO A 129 11.27 -17.44 1.09
C PRO A 129 11.15 -17.26 -0.44
N LEU A 130 10.38 -16.28 -0.88
CA LEU A 130 10.19 -15.95 -2.31
C LEU A 130 11.18 -14.89 -2.79
N LEU A 131 11.95 -14.26 -1.89
CA LEU A 131 12.93 -13.26 -2.25
C LEU A 131 14.23 -13.89 -2.74
N THR A 132 14.89 -13.20 -3.63
CA THR A 132 16.19 -13.59 -4.18
C THR A 132 17.31 -12.71 -3.60
N GLU A 133 18.55 -13.05 -3.86
CA GLU A 133 19.71 -12.21 -3.45
C GLU A 133 19.69 -10.82 -4.09
N SER A 134 19.04 -10.68 -5.24
CA SER A 134 18.89 -9.38 -5.92
C SER A 134 17.83 -8.45 -5.30
N ASP A 135 17.01 -8.95 -4.36
CA ASP A 135 16.05 -8.15 -3.62
C ASP A 135 16.72 -7.50 -2.40
N GLU A 136 17.52 -6.46 -2.63
CA GLU A 136 18.17 -5.67 -1.56
C GLU A 136 17.17 -4.84 -0.74
N ALA A 137 16.00 -4.62 -1.28
CA ALA A 137 14.87 -3.98 -0.63
C ALA A 137 13.54 -4.49 -1.19
N VAL A 138 12.50 -4.38 -0.39
CA VAL A 138 11.12 -4.69 -0.77
C VAL A 138 10.20 -3.51 -0.49
N ALA A 139 9.25 -3.26 -1.39
CA ALA A 139 8.16 -2.34 -1.11
C ALA A 139 7.02 -3.09 -0.43
N VAL A 140 6.53 -2.63 0.72
CA VAL A 140 5.33 -3.16 1.37
C VAL A 140 4.20 -2.16 1.18
N LEU A 141 3.09 -2.61 0.58
CA LEU A 141 1.91 -1.80 0.32
C LEU A 141 0.69 -2.43 1.00
N LEU A 142 0.06 -1.69 1.90
CA LEU A 142 -1.19 -2.13 2.52
C LEU A 142 -2.35 -1.95 1.54
N PRO A 143 -3.12 -3.02 1.23
CA PRO A 143 -4.14 -2.99 0.18
C PRO A 143 -5.39 -2.19 0.53
N ASP A 144 -5.56 -1.85 1.79
CA ASP A 144 -6.68 -1.05 2.28
C ASP A 144 -6.34 0.43 2.53
N ASP A 145 -5.16 0.87 2.12
CA ASP A 145 -4.72 2.25 2.26
C ASP A 145 -4.37 2.84 0.89
N PHE A 146 -5.26 3.64 0.33
CA PHE A 146 -5.02 4.33 -0.94
C PHE A 146 -4.40 5.70 -0.70
N VAL A 147 -3.26 5.94 -1.33
CA VAL A 147 -2.47 7.18 -1.23
C VAL A 147 -2.49 7.86 -2.60
N LEU A 148 -3.06 9.07 -2.66
CA LEU A 148 -3.26 9.82 -3.90
C LEU A 148 -2.71 11.25 -3.83
N PRO A 149 -2.12 11.79 -4.91
CA PRO A 149 -1.84 11.07 -6.16
C PRO A 149 -0.84 9.94 -5.96
N THR A 150 -0.89 8.93 -6.83
CA THR A 150 0.14 7.90 -6.90
C THR A 150 1.49 8.54 -7.21
N GLY A 151 2.60 7.91 -6.81
CA GLY A 151 3.94 8.44 -7.04
C GLY A 151 4.75 8.63 -5.76
N VAL A 152 4.13 8.52 -4.58
CA VAL A 152 4.86 8.58 -3.31
C VAL A 152 5.90 7.46 -3.22
N LEU A 153 5.58 6.26 -3.71
CA LEU A 153 6.50 5.12 -3.72
C LEU A 153 7.72 5.38 -4.63
N ALA A 154 7.53 6.05 -5.77
CA ALA A 154 8.63 6.47 -6.63
C ALA A 154 9.51 7.53 -5.94
N LYS A 155 8.92 8.48 -5.20
CA LYS A 155 9.66 9.44 -4.36
C LYS A 155 10.45 8.70 -3.27
N MET A 156 9.86 7.71 -2.59
CA MET A 156 10.55 6.87 -1.61
C MET A 156 11.72 6.11 -2.22
N ALA A 157 11.56 5.59 -3.43
CA ALA A 157 12.63 4.92 -4.18
C ALA A 157 13.80 5.87 -4.46
N ALA A 158 13.55 7.11 -4.86
CA ALA A 158 14.58 8.12 -5.07
C ALA A 158 15.30 8.49 -3.76
N VAL A 159 14.57 8.60 -2.65
CA VAL A 159 15.15 8.83 -1.31
C VAL A 159 16.07 7.68 -0.90
N ARG A 160 15.64 6.42 -1.07
CA ARG A 160 16.49 5.26 -0.81
C ARG A 160 17.75 5.24 -1.67
N GLN A 161 17.65 5.54 -2.96
CA GLN A 161 18.82 5.61 -3.85
C GLN A 161 19.83 6.65 -3.40
N ARG A 162 19.36 7.74 -2.81
CA ARG A 162 20.23 8.84 -2.37
C ARG A 162 20.83 8.61 -0.98
N TYR A 163 20.05 8.11 -0.02
CA TYR A 163 20.44 8.06 1.39
C TYR A 163 20.62 6.63 1.93
N GLY A 164 20.25 5.61 1.14
CA GLY A 164 20.27 4.21 1.57
C GLY A 164 19.16 3.87 2.58
N GLY A 165 19.22 2.65 3.09
CA GLY A 165 18.36 2.14 4.16
C GLY A 165 16.89 2.00 3.80
N SER A 166 16.03 2.12 4.78
CA SER A 166 14.57 2.03 4.62
C SER A 166 13.92 3.40 4.47
N VAL A 167 12.78 3.46 3.77
CA VAL A 167 11.99 4.69 3.61
C VAL A 167 10.53 4.38 3.88
N LEU A 168 9.89 5.15 4.76
CA LEU A 168 8.50 4.99 5.13
C LEU A 168 7.68 6.19 4.66
N CYS A 169 6.40 5.98 4.36
CA CYS A 169 5.49 7.06 4.03
C CYS A 169 4.77 7.54 5.28
N ALA A 170 4.73 8.85 5.49
CA ALA A 170 3.97 9.49 6.54
C ALA A 170 2.86 10.37 5.97
N PHE A 171 1.83 10.57 6.75
CA PHE A 171 0.81 11.59 6.54
C PHE A 171 0.50 12.30 7.86
N GLN A 172 0.02 13.51 7.78
CA GLN A 172 -0.32 14.28 8.97
C GLN A 172 -1.74 13.96 9.42
N VAL A 173 -1.92 13.69 10.70
CA VAL A 173 -3.23 13.42 11.30
C VAL A 173 -3.51 14.39 12.46
N PRO A 174 -4.79 14.70 12.73
CA PRO A 174 -5.18 15.38 13.96
C PRO A 174 -4.77 14.57 15.18
N LEU A 175 -4.39 15.27 16.25
CA LEU A 175 -3.88 14.63 17.48
C LEU A 175 -4.90 13.65 18.10
N GLU A 176 -6.19 13.93 17.94
CA GLU A 176 -7.29 13.09 18.43
C GLU A 176 -7.36 11.71 17.74
N GLN A 177 -6.78 11.58 16.55
CA GLN A 177 -6.79 10.36 15.77
C GLN A 177 -5.49 9.56 15.88
N ILE A 178 -4.48 10.12 16.56
CA ILE A 178 -3.11 9.59 16.55
C ILE A 178 -3.03 8.16 17.07
N SER A 179 -3.86 7.80 18.06
CA SER A 179 -3.88 6.47 18.69
C SER A 179 -4.36 5.34 17.78
N ALA A 180 -4.75 5.65 16.54
CA ALA A 180 -5.11 4.62 15.55
C ALA A 180 -3.90 4.14 14.72
N TYR A 181 -2.74 4.81 14.82
CA TYR A 181 -1.62 4.65 13.89
C TYR A 181 -0.29 4.44 14.62
N GLY A 182 0.68 3.86 13.92
CA GLY A 182 2.08 4.01 14.25
C GLY A 182 2.53 5.45 13.98
N VAL A 183 3.24 6.06 14.91
CA VAL A 183 3.62 7.47 14.89
C VAL A 183 5.13 7.62 14.86
N PHE A 184 5.62 8.49 14.00
CA PHE A 184 7.03 8.72 13.76
C PHE A 184 7.61 9.80 14.69
N ASP A 185 8.76 9.50 15.26
CA ASP A 185 9.69 10.48 15.84
C ASP A 185 10.74 10.83 14.78
N VAL A 186 10.72 12.07 14.30
CA VAL A 186 11.55 12.51 13.17
C VAL A 186 12.47 13.65 13.57
N ASP A 187 13.67 13.66 12.98
CA ASP A 187 14.54 14.83 13.03
C ASP A 187 14.10 15.85 11.99
N GLU A 188 14.04 17.12 12.42
CA GLU A 188 14.03 18.25 11.50
C GLU A 188 15.46 18.50 10.99
N VAL A 189 15.91 17.64 10.08
CA VAL A 189 17.27 17.78 9.54
C VAL A 189 17.23 18.81 8.42
N HIS A 190 17.94 19.92 8.62
CA HIS A 190 18.11 20.97 7.61
C HIS A 190 19.00 20.55 6.42
N ASP A 191 19.58 19.36 6.47
CA ASP A 191 20.54 18.84 5.48
C ASP A 191 19.88 18.05 4.34
N LEU A 192 18.55 17.86 4.38
CA LEU A 192 17.82 17.17 3.31
C LEU A 192 17.28 18.25 2.34
N ASP A 193 17.57 18.11 1.05
CA ASP A 193 17.16 19.08 0.01
C ASP A 193 15.63 19.15 -0.22
N ASP A 194 14.85 18.31 0.46
CA ASP A 194 13.40 18.23 0.35
C ASP A 194 12.78 18.28 1.74
N ALA A 195 11.98 19.34 2.00
CA ALA A 195 11.29 19.55 3.28
C ALA A 195 10.31 18.41 3.68
N ASP A 196 9.86 17.63 2.70
CA ASP A 196 8.99 16.47 2.92
C ASP A 196 9.78 15.19 3.20
N VAL A 197 11.11 15.21 3.17
CA VAL A 197 11.96 14.09 3.55
C VAL A 197 12.56 14.37 4.93
N LYS A 198 12.42 13.40 5.85
CA LYS A 198 12.91 13.52 7.22
C LYS A 198 13.68 12.25 7.60
N ARG A 199 14.64 12.37 8.53
CA ARG A 199 15.27 11.21 9.15
C ARG A 199 14.37 10.68 10.26
N LEU A 200 14.16 9.37 10.31
CA LEU A 200 13.42 8.71 11.39
C LEU A 200 14.38 8.38 12.54
N ARG A 201 14.01 8.78 13.75
CA ARG A 201 14.71 8.46 15.01
C ARG A 201 14.06 7.34 15.77
N GLY A 202 12.75 7.19 15.62
CA GLY A 202 11.98 6.19 16.33
C GLY A 202 10.53 6.13 15.83
N MET A 203 9.84 5.11 16.28
CA MET A 203 8.44 4.87 15.92
C MET A 203 7.71 4.28 17.12
N VAL A 204 6.51 4.75 17.39
CA VAL A 204 5.67 4.27 18.51
C VAL A 204 4.34 3.78 17.94
N GLU A 205 3.98 2.53 18.25
CA GLU A 205 2.70 1.94 17.81
C GLU A 205 1.57 2.44 18.71
N LYS A 206 0.57 3.07 18.09
CA LYS A 206 -0.66 3.53 18.73
C LYS A 206 -0.48 4.27 20.07
N PRO A 207 0.33 5.33 20.12
CA PRO A 207 0.54 6.08 21.35
C PRO A 207 -0.74 6.78 21.80
N SER A 208 -0.83 7.08 23.09
CA SER A 208 -1.82 8.06 23.55
C SER A 208 -1.45 9.47 23.05
N PRO A 209 -2.41 10.40 22.91
CA PRO A 209 -2.12 11.74 22.37
C PRO A 209 -1.02 12.51 23.14
N ASP A 210 -0.94 12.31 24.45
CA ASP A 210 0.07 12.92 25.33
C ASP A 210 1.46 12.27 25.20
N GLN A 211 1.57 11.08 24.63
CA GLN A 211 2.81 10.35 24.41
C GLN A 211 3.26 10.33 22.95
N ALA A 212 2.45 10.86 22.04
CA ALA A 212 2.77 10.89 20.63
C ALA A 212 3.97 11.80 20.35
N PRO A 213 5.05 11.31 19.71
CA PRO A 213 6.25 12.10 19.46
C PRO A 213 6.01 13.18 18.38
N SER A 214 5.00 13.02 17.56
CA SER A 214 4.62 13.97 16.51
C SER A 214 3.16 13.73 16.07
N THR A 215 2.72 14.44 15.02
CA THR A 215 1.44 14.20 14.31
C THR A 215 1.65 13.47 12.98
N LEU A 216 2.84 12.92 12.73
CA LEU A 216 3.15 12.17 11.53
C LEU A 216 2.88 10.69 11.75
N ALA A 217 1.81 10.20 11.12
CA ALA A 217 1.37 8.82 11.20
C ALA A 217 1.87 8.01 9.99
N ALA A 218 2.07 6.72 10.20
CA ALA A 218 2.46 5.81 9.14
C ALA A 218 1.31 5.62 8.14
N ALA A 219 1.58 5.92 6.87
CA ALA A 219 0.78 5.45 5.76
C ALA A 219 1.21 4.03 5.37
N GLY A 220 0.31 3.28 4.78
CA GLY A 220 0.54 1.87 4.40
C GLY A 220 1.53 1.67 3.24
N ARG A 221 2.59 2.47 3.18
CA ARG A 221 3.67 2.39 2.19
C ARG A 221 5.01 2.37 2.88
N TYR A 222 5.75 1.27 2.69
CA TYR A 222 7.07 1.06 3.26
C TYR A 222 8.01 0.57 2.16
N LEU A 223 9.17 1.15 2.02
CA LEU A 223 10.28 0.63 1.22
C LEU A 223 11.36 0.19 2.21
N LEU A 224 11.44 -1.10 2.45
CA LEU A 224 12.24 -1.67 3.53
C LEU A 224 13.51 -2.28 2.98
N ASP A 225 14.62 -1.98 3.63
CA ASP A 225 15.88 -2.68 3.41
C ASP A 225 15.75 -4.16 3.78
N ARG A 226 16.48 -5.04 3.10
CA ARG A 226 16.45 -6.48 3.34
C ARG A 226 16.75 -6.85 4.80
N ALA A 227 17.53 -6.05 5.51
CA ALA A 227 17.83 -6.25 6.93
C ALA A 227 16.56 -6.32 7.82
N VAL A 228 15.40 -5.85 7.31
CA VAL A 228 14.12 -5.96 8.04
C VAL A 228 13.76 -7.42 8.34
N PHE A 229 14.12 -8.38 7.48
CA PHE A 229 13.79 -9.79 7.71
C PHE A 229 14.58 -10.35 8.90
N ASP A 230 15.87 -10.03 9.02
CA ASP A 230 16.67 -10.39 10.19
C ASP A 230 16.12 -9.74 11.47
N ALA A 231 15.68 -8.49 11.39
CA ALA A 231 15.02 -7.82 12.52
C ALA A 231 13.71 -8.51 12.90
N LEU A 232 12.85 -8.89 11.93
CA LEU A 232 11.61 -9.61 12.16
C LEU A 232 11.82 -10.97 12.86
N HIS A 233 12.94 -11.65 12.63
CA HIS A 233 13.25 -12.91 13.32
C HIS A 233 13.69 -12.71 14.78
N ARG A 234 14.11 -11.49 15.17
CA ARG A 234 14.67 -11.18 16.49
C ARG A 234 13.70 -10.46 17.42
N ILE A 235 12.67 -9.79 16.89
CA ILE A 235 11.66 -9.12 17.71
C ILE A 235 10.77 -10.13 18.42
N ALA A 236 10.31 -9.77 19.60
CA ALA A 236 9.28 -10.53 20.33
C ALA A 236 7.87 -10.06 19.92
N PRO A 237 6.85 -10.92 20.06
CA PRO A 237 5.47 -10.48 19.89
C PRO A 237 5.14 -9.32 20.84
N GLY A 238 4.60 -8.24 20.27
CA GLY A 238 4.17 -7.05 20.99
C GLY A 238 2.69 -7.09 21.39
N ALA A 239 2.02 -5.95 21.32
CA ALA A 239 0.61 -5.83 21.64
C ALA A 239 -0.25 -6.81 20.82
N GLY A 240 -1.19 -7.51 21.47
CA GLY A 240 -2.04 -8.53 20.86
C GLY A 240 -1.34 -9.84 20.51
N ALA A 241 -0.13 -10.09 21.01
CA ALA A 241 0.74 -11.21 20.65
C ALA A 241 1.08 -11.25 19.14
N GLU A 242 1.15 -10.07 18.50
CA GLU A 242 1.48 -9.89 17.10
C GLU A 242 2.93 -9.44 16.92
N LEU A 243 3.58 -9.88 15.84
CA LEU A 243 4.85 -9.35 15.39
C LEU A 243 4.59 -8.03 14.65
N GLN A 244 4.95 -6.92 15.29
CA GLN A 244 4.73 -5.59 14.74
C GLN A 244 5.85 -5.20 13.78
N LEU A 245 5.50 -4.72 12.59
CA LEU A 245 6.49 -4.19 11.65
C LEU A 245 7.20 -2.96 12.22
N THR A 246 6.51 -2.17 13.02
CA THR A 246 7.03 -1.01 13.73
C THR A 246 8.21 -1.36 14.65
N ASP A 247 8.10 -2.50 15.36
CA ASP A 247 9.18 -2.96 16.25
C ASP A 247 10.43 -3.40 15.48
N ALA A 248 10.25 -4.03 14.32
CA ALA A 248 11.38 -4.38 13.46
C ALA A 248 12.08 -3.14 12.89
N VAL A 249 11.31 -2.12 12.50
CA VAL A 249 11.88 -0.84 12.04
C VAL A 249 12.59 -0.12 13.18
N ALA A 250 12.03 -0.12 14.40
CA ALA A 250 12.70 0.47 15.58
C ALA A 250 14.04 -0.24 15.87
N LEU A 251 14.07 -1.57 15.80
CA LEU A 251 15.32 -2.33 15.98
C LEU A 251 16.38 -1.95 14.93
N LEU A 252 15.99 -1.77 13.66
CA LEU A 252 16.92 -1.31 12.62
C LEU A 252 17.50 0.08 12.92
N ILE A 253 16.67 1.00 13.44
CA ILE A 253 17.12 2.34 13.85
C ILE A 253 18.14 2.24 14.99
N ASP A 254 17.84 1.45 16.01
CA ASP A 254 18.71 1.24 17.18
C ASP A 254 20.07 0.62 16.78
N GLU A 255 20.10 -0.19 15.73
CA GLU A 255 21.31 -0.78 15.16
C GLU A 255 22.06 0.17 14.20
N GLY A 256 21.56 1.38 14.01
CA GLY A 256 22.21 2.41 13.19
C GLY A 256 21.92 2.31 11.70
N HIS A 257 20.94 1.52 11.27
CA HIS A 257 20.50 1.53 9.87
C HIS A 257 19.81 2.86 9.53
N PRO A 258 20.12 3.47 8.37
CA PRO A 258 19.44 4.69 7.98
C PRO A 258 17.97 4.42 7.66
N VAL A 259 17.08 5.19 8.29
CA VAL A 259 15.64 5.15 8.00
C VAL A 259 15.15 6.57 7.76
N HIS A 260 14.42 6.76 6.67
CA HIS A 260 13.86 8.04 6.28
C HIS A 260 12.33 7.99 6.19
N VAL A 261 11.71 9.15 6.26
CA VAL A 261 10.27 9.32 6.09
C VAL A 261 10.02 10.29 4.94
N VAL A 262 9.11 9.94 4.04
CA VAL A 262 8.55 10.83 3.03
C VAL A 262 7.16 11.25 3.49
N VAL A 263 6.97 12.54 3.75
CA VAL A 263 5.67 13.10 4.14
C VAL A 263 4.81 13.27 2.88
N HIS A 264 3.71 12.53 2.83
CA HIS A 264 2.71 12.66 1.79
C HIS A 264 1.70 13.76 2.14
N ARG A 265 1.47 14.70 1.22
CA ARG A 265 0.56 15.84 1.42
C ARG A 265 -0.74 15.72 0.61
N GLY A 266 -0.94 14.60 -0.08
CA GLY A 266 -2.15 14.34 -0.86
C GLY A 266 -3.28 13.72 -0.05
N GLN A 267 -4.22 13.13 -0.76
CA GLN A 267 -5.36 12.45 -0.16
C GLN A 267 -5.01 11.04 0.26
N ARG A 268 -5.66 10.56 1.29
CA ARG A 268 -5.59 9.19 1.75
C ARG A 268 -7.00 8.65 1.95
N HIS A 269 -7.27 7.44 1.45
CA HIS A 269 -8.54 6.75 1.63
C HIS A 269 -8.30 5.43 2.37
N ASP A 270 -8.95 5.28 3.53
CA ASP A 270 -8.98 4.03 4.30
C ASP A 270 -10.07 3.12 3.75
N LEU A 271 -9.68 2.11 2.96
CA LEU A 271 -10.58 1.08 2.44
C LEU A 271 -10.82 -0.07 3.42
N GLY A 272 -10.24 -0.01 4.61
CA GLY A 272 -10.37 -1.04 5.64
C GLY A 272 -11.73 -1.06 6.34
N ASN A 273 -12.61 -0.10 6.05
CA ASN A 273 -13.97 -0.03 6.60
C ASN A 273 -15.00 0.43 5.55
N PRO A 274 -16.30 0.06 5.70
CA PRO A 274 -17.32 0.37 4.70
C PRO A 274 -17.50 1.87 4.40
N ALA A 275 -17.41 2.73 5.40
CA ALA A 275 -17.58 4.17 5.21
C ALA A 275 -16.42 4.79 4.41
N GLY A 276 -15.18 4.40 4.73
CA GLY A 276 -13.99 4.84 3.98
C GLY A 276 -13.99 4.29 2.56
N PHE A 277 -14.37 3.02 2.39
CA PHE A 277 -14.50 2.38 1.09
C PHE A 277 -15.53 3.11 0.19
N LEU A 278 -16.70 3.44 0.75
CA LEU A 278 -17.72 4.19 0.03
C LEU A 278 -17.23 5.58 -0.39
N LYS A 279 -16.56 6.30 0.52
CA LYS A 279 -15.97 7.62 0.21
C LYS A 279 -14.94 7.54 -0.90
N ALA A 280 -14.06 6.54 -0.87
CA ALA A 280 -13.10 6.30 -1.93
C ALA A 280 -13.81 6.01 -3.26
N SER A 281 -14.78 5.09 -3.28
CA SER A 281 -15.54 4.74 -4.49
C SER A 281 -16.25 5.96 -5.10
N VAL A 282 -16.87 6.80 -4.27
CA VAL A 282 -17.50 8.05 -4.75
C VAL A 282 -16.44 9.02 -5.28
N GLY A 283 -15.31 9.20 -4.59
CA GLY A 283 -14.22 10.06 -5.03
C GLY A 283 -13.69 9.65 -6.41
N PHE A 284 -13.37 8.37 -6.58
CA PHE A 284 -12.91 7.84 -7.87
C PHE A 284 -13.97 7.94 -8.98
N ALA A 285 -15.23 7.64 -8.66
CA ALA A 285 -16.32 7.75 -9.62
C ALA A 285 -16.57 9.21 -10.06
N LEU A 286 -16.35 10.19 -9.18
CA LEU A 286 -16.45 11.62 -9.51
C LEU A 286 -15.33 12.11 -10.45
N GLU A 287 -14.16 11.45 -10.42
CA GLU A 287 -13.04 11.76 -11.31
C GLU A 287 -13.11 11.00 -12.65
N ASP A 288 -13.95 9.97 -12.72
CA ASP A 288 -14.15 9.18 -13.92
C ASP A 288 -14.84 10.03 -15.02
N PRO A 289 -14.33 10.08 -16.27
CA PRO A 289 -14.86 10.93 -17.32
C PRO A 289 -16.27 10.51 -17.78
N ASP A 290 -16.60 9.23 -17.69
CA ASP A 290 -17.88 8.68 -18.18
C ASP A 290 -18.97 8.71 -17.10
N ILE A 291 -18.61 8.40 -15.86
CA ILE A 291 -19.55 8.31 -14.72
C ILE A 291 -19.69 9.64 -13.98
N GLY A 292 -18.59 10.38 -13.84
CA GLY A 292 -18.48 11.54 -12.95
C GLY A 292 -19.47 12.68 -13.22
N PRO A 293 -19.75 13.06 -14.48
CA PRO A 293 -20.69 14.14 -14.78
C PRO A 293 -22.12 13.84 -14.29
N ASP A 294 -22.61 12.63 -14.55
CA ASP A 294 -23.96 12.21 -14.14
C ASP A 294 -24.05 12.02 -12.63
N LEU A 295 -23.05 11.38 -12.03
CA LEU A 295 -22.98 11.18 -10.58
C LEU A 295 -22.98 12.52 -9.81
N ARG A 296 -22.26 13.56 -10.30
CA ARG A 296 -22.27 14.89 -9.66
C ARG A 296 -23.66 15.51 -9.65
N ASN A 297 -24.38 15.40 -10.76
CA ASN A 297 -25.74 15.96 -10.87
C ASN A 297 -26.66 15.20 -9.91
N TRP A 298 -26.64 13.88 -9.93
CA TRP A 298 -27.44 13.06 -9.04
C TRP A 298 -27.18 13.34 -7.57
N LEU A 299 -25.90 13.47 -7.16
CA LEU A 299 -25.54 13.80 -5.77
C LEU A 299 -26.05 15.18 -5.36
N ARG A 300 -25.98 16.20 -6.25
CA ARG A 300 -26.48 17.53 -5.98
C ARG A 300 -27.99 17.50 -5.72
N ASP A 301 -28.73 16.90 -6.63
CA ASP A 301 -30.19 16.80 -6.52
C ASP A 301 -30.62 16.04 -5.26
N ARG A 302 -29.87 15.00 -4.90
CA ARG A 302 -30.14 14.21 -3.70
C ARG A 302 -29.93 15.00 -2.40
N LEU A 303 -28.82 15.75 -2.31
CA LEU A 303 -28.52 16.57 -1.13
C LEU A 303 -29.47 17.76 -0.97
N GLU A 304 -29.93 18.36 -2.09
CA GLU A 304 -30.94 19.42 -2.07
C GLU A 304 -32.29 18.91 -1.53
N GLN A 305 -32.70 17.70 -1.90
CA GLN A 305 -33.92 17.07 -1.39
C GLN A 305 -33.86 16.74 0.11
N GLU A 306 -32.71 16.42 0.66
CA GLU A 306 -32.54 16.17 2.11
C GLU A 306 -32.50 17.46 2.94
N SER A 307 -32.26 18.60 2.29
CA SER A 307 -32.16 19.92 2.95
C SER A 307 -33.52 20.68 2.93
N ALA A 308 -34.50 20.21 2.20
CA ALA A 308 -35.83 20.78 2.05
C ALA A 308 -36.83 20.10 2.98
#